data_3b1fa7defccc5f693d2c00f35ce7c0e6
#
_entry.id   3b1fa7defccc5f693d2c00f35ce7c0e6
#
_cell.length_a   1.000
_cell.length_b   1.000
_cell.length_c   1.000
_cell.angle_alpha   90.00
_cell.angle_beta   90.00
_cell.angle_gamma   90.00
#
_symmetry.space_group_name_H-M   'P 1'
#
loop_
_entity.id
_entity.type
_entity.pdbx_description
1 polymer ?
#
loop_
_entity_poly.entity_id
_entity_poly.type
_entity_poly.pdbx_seq_one_letter_code
_entity_poly.pdbx_strand_id
1 'polypeptide(L)'
;MSVDDDRLVQLLGTATLAAHDALAAALTGGETRTAILVHLSAHPGGSVEALRRVLGLSQAATVRAVDGLVRDGLLERGPGPDRRSHDLRPTSAGRRMARRALTARTEALRPLVARLDAPSRAGLGAGLEALVGGLADDRPGALHTCRLCDRKICCAGPGCPLQHTVP
;
A
#
# COMPACT_ATOMS: atom_id res chain seq x y z
N MET A 1 -10.44 -28.30 -9.29
CA MET A 1 -10.76 -27.53 -8.08
C MET A 1 -11.75 -28.36 -7.27
N SER A 2 -11.52 -28.55 -5.98
CA SER A 2 -12.44 -29.30 -5.10
C SER A 2 -13.56 -28.37 -4.61
N VAL A 3 -14.65 -28.93 -4.04
CA VAL A 3 -15.72 -28.15 -3.41
C VAL A 3 -15.15 -27.29 -2.28
N ASP A 4 -14.12 -27.74 -1.60
CA ASP A 4 -13.43 -27.00 -0.54
C ASP A 4 -12.64 -25.81 -1.09
N ASP A 5 -12.03 -25.93 -2.28
CA ASP A 5 -11.34 -24.85 -2.96
C ASP A 5 -12.32 -23.76 -3.40
N ASP A 6 -13.47 -24.14 -3.97
CA ASP A 6 -14.51 -23.19 -4.38
C ASP A 6 -15.06 -22.42 -3.17
N ARG A 7 -15.27 -23.11 -2.05
CA ARG A 7 -15.68 -22.45 -0.80
C ARG A 7 -14.62 -21.48 -0.28
N LEU A 8 -13.35 -21.84 -0.34
CA LEU A 8 -12.24 -20.97 0.07
C LEU A 8 -12.19 -19.68 -0.78
N VAL A 9 -12.38 -19.81 -2.11
CA VAL A 9 -12.46 -18.65 -3.02
C VAL A 9 -13.59 -17.71 -2.64
N GLN A 10 -14.80 -18.24 -2.31
CA GLN A 10 -15.93 -17.41 -1.88
C GLN A 10 -15.66 -16.70 -0.55
N LEU A 11 -15.05 -17.39 0.41
CA LEU A 11 -14.66 -16.81 1.70
C LEU A 11 -13.62 -15.70 1.54
N LEU A 12 -12.61 -15.91 0.69
CA LEU A 12 -11.60 -14.91 0.37
C LEU A 12 -12.25 -13.67 -0.28
N GLY A 13 -13.16 -13.87 -1.24
CA GLY A 13 -13.90 -12.77 -1.88
C GLY A 13 -14.69 -11.95 -0.86
N THR A 14 -15.42 -12.62 0.03
CA THR A 14 -16.20 -11.96 1.09
C THR A 14 -15.31 -11.19 2.06
N ALA A 15 -14.22 -11.80 2.51
CA ALA A 15 -13.25 -11.16 3.41
C ALA A 15 -12.59 -9.94 2.74
N THR A 16 -12.28 -10.03 1.45
CA THR A 16 -11.69 -8.93 0.67
C THR A 16 -12.64 -7.75 0.58
N LEU A 17 -13.94 -7.98 0.30
CA LEU A 17 -14.95 -6.91 0.26
C LEU A 17 -15.09 -6.24 1.64
N ALA A 18 -15.21 -7.01 2.71
CA ALA A 18 -15.32 -6.46 4.07
C ALA A 18 -14.07 -5.64 4.45
N ALA A 19 -12.88 -6.12 4.10
CA ALA A 19 -11.63 -5.39 4.33
C ALA A 19 -11.55 -4.12 3.48
N HIS A 20 -11.98 -4.17 2.21
CA HIS A 20 -12.04 -3.02 1.32
C HIS A 20 -12.96 -1.92 1.85
N ASP A 21 -14.17 -2.27 2.27
CA ASP A 21 -15.15 -1.32 2.81
C ASP A 21 -14.62 -0.65 4.09
N ALA A 22 -14.00 -1.42 4.98
CA ALA A 22 -13.36 -0.89 6.19
C ALA A 22 -12.23 0.11 5.87
N LEU A 23 -11.41 -0.20 4.87
CA LEU A 23 -10.33 0.67 4.41
C LEU A 23 -10.87 1.93 3.71
N ALA A 24 -11.87 1.80 2.86
CA ALA A 24 -12.49 2.93 2.16
C ALA A 24 -13.07 3.94 3.15
N ALA A 25 -13.74 3.46 4.20
CA ALA A 25 -14.27 4.30 5.28
C ALA A 25 -13.16 5.00 6.09
N ALA A 26 -12.00 4.35 6.30
CA ALA A 26 -10.92 4.86 7.11
C ALA A 26 -10.00 5.86 6.37
N LEU A 27 -9.85 5.72 5.05
CA LEU A 27 -8.92 6.52 4.23
C LEU A 27 -9.61 7.79 3.67
N THR A 28 -9.89 8.75 4.52
CA THR A 28 -10.61 9.99 4.19
C THR A 28 -9.95 10.86 3.12
N GLY A 29 -8.66 10.70 2.86
CA GLY A 29 -7.90 11.41 1.80
C GLY A 29 -7.95 10.75 0.43
N GLY A 30 -8.63 9.62 0.29
CA GLY A 30 -8.64 8.78 -0.89
C GLY A 30 -7.39 7.89 -1.03
N GLU A 31 -7.57 6.70 -1.59
CA GLU A 31 -6.52 5.69 -1.69
C GLU A 31 -5.30 6.18 -2.48
N THR A 32 -5.52 6.74 -3.66
CA THR A 32 -4.42 7.21 -4.55
C THR A 32 -3.51 8.23 -3.88
N ARG A 33 -4.09 9.25 -3.25
CA ARG A 33 -3.32 10.31 -2.55
C ARG A 33 -2.54 9.74 -1.38
N THR A 34 -3.18 8.84 -0.63
CA THR A 34 -2.55 8.14 0.49
C THR A 34 -1.40 7.27 0.02
N ALA A 35 -1.59 6.49 -1.04
CA ALA A 35 -0.55 5.63 -1.61
C ALA A 35 0.67 6.42 -2.10
N ILE A 36 0.47 7.59 -2.74
CA ILE A 36 1.57 8.50 -3.11
C ILE A 36 2.38 8.92 -1.88
N LEU A 37 1.71 9.41 -0.85
CA LEU A 37 2.37 9.91 0.36
C LEU A 37 3.08 8.80 1.13
N VAL A 38 2.48 7.61 1.24
CA VAL A 38 3.09 6.43 1.88
C VAL A 38 4.31 5.98 1.11
N HIS A 39 4.18 5.81 -0.21
CA HIS A 39 5.28 5.36 -1.07
C HIS A 39 6.47 6.34 -1.02
N LEU A 40 6.25 7.64 -1.21
CA LEU A 40 7.31 8.64 -1.19
C LEU A 40 7.90 8.86 0.21
N SER A 41 7.17 8.54 1.28
CA SER A 41 7.73 8.56 2.65
C SER A 41 8.72 7.43 2.88
N ALA A 42 8.53 6.28 2.21
CA ALA A 42 9.44 5.14 2.26
C ALA A 42 10.57 5.23 1.20
N HIS A 43 10.31 5.89 0.08
CA HIS A 43 11.19 6.02 -1.08
C HIS A 43 11.25 7.50 -1.54
N PRO A 44 11.95 8.38 -0.80
CA PRO A 44 12.04 9.79 -1.16
C PRO A 44 12.82 9.96 -2.48
N GLY A 45 12.47 10.98 -3.25
CA GLY A 45 13.13 11.28 -4.53
C GLY A 45 12.49 10.57 -5.73
N GLY A 46 11.24 10.12 -5.60
CA GLY A 46 10.52 9.45 -6.69
C GLY A 46 10.05 10.40 -7.79
N SER A 47 10.09 9.93 -9.05
CA SER A 47 9.52 10.65 -10.19
C SER A 47 8.02 10.33 -10.38
N VAL A 48 7.33 11.18 -11.16
CA VAL A 48 5.94 10.90 -11.57
C VAL A 48 5.83 9.57 -12.31
N GLU A 49 6.83 9.23 -13.14
CA GLU A 49 6.84 7.96 -13.88
C GLU A 49 6.99 6.74 -12.93
N ALA A 50 7.83 6.84 -11.90
CA ALA A 50 7.92 5.79 -10.88
C ALA A 50 6.58 5.61 -10.15
N LEU A 51 5.94 6.71 -9.75
CA LEU A 51 4.61 6.69 -9.11
C LEU A 51 3.54 6.09 -10.02
N ARG A 52 3.55 6.38 -11.32
CA ARG A 52 2.61 5.82 -12.28
C ARG A 52 2.62 4.28 -12.26
N ARG A 53 3.81 3.69 -12.23
CA ARG A 53 3.98 2.23 -12.15
C ARG A 53 3.47 1.67 -10.83
N VAL A 54 3.83 2.31 -9.71
CA VAL A 54 3.39 1.90 -8.37
C VAL A 54 1.87 1.98 -8.23
N LEU A 55 1.24 2.99 -8.82
CA LEU A 55 -0.21 3.21 -8.66
C LEU A 55 -1.04 2.46 -9.71
N GLY A 56 -0.43 1.98 -10.80
CA GLY A 56 -1.17 1.38 -11.93
C GLY A 56 -2.08 2.39 -12.64
N LEU A 57 -1.73 3.69 -12.63
CA LEU A 57 -2.55 4.75 -13.21
C LEU A 57 -2.00 5.23 -14.55
N SER A 58 -2.85 5.94 -15.32
CA SER A 58 -2.38 6.68 -16.48
C SER A 58 -1.49 7.85 -16.08
N GLN A 59 -0.62 8.30 -17.00
CA GLN A 59 0.25 9.45 -16.78
C GLN A 59 -0.55 10.70 -16.36
N ALA A 60 -1.64 11.00 -17.06
CA ALA A 60 -2.48 12.16 -16.76
C ALA A 60 -3.14 12.08 -15.36
N ALA A 61 -3.59 10.89 -14.94
CA ALA A 61 -4.17 10.69 -13.62
C ALA A 61 -3.11 10.87 -12.51
N THR A 62 -1.90 10.35 -12.72
CA THR A 62 -0.79 10.48 -11.77
C THR A 62 -0.37 11.95 -11.63
N VAL A 63 -0.22 12.67 -12.75
CA VAL A 63 0.11 14.11 -12.73
C VAL A 63 -0.95 14.89 -11.94
N ARG A 64 -2.24 14.71 -12.23
CA ARG A 64 -3.33 15.40 -11.50
C ARG A 64 -3.29 15.09 -10.00
N ALA A 65 -3.03 13.85 -9.60
CA ALA A 65 -2.95 13.48 -8.20
C ALA A 65 -1.75 14.15 -7.50
N VAL A 66 -0.59 14.18 -8.15
CA VAL A 66 0.61 14.85 -7.66
C VAL A 66 0.38 16.37 -7.55
N ASP A 67 -0.19 17.01 -8.59
CA ASP A 67 -0.48 18.46 -8.59
C ASP A 67 -1.46 18.84 -7.48
N GLY A 68 -2.47 18.00 -7.24
CA GLY A 68 -3.38 18.17 -6.12
C GLY A 68 -2.65 18.13 -4.77
N LEU A 69 -1.74 17.19 -4.56
CA LEU A 69 -0.97 17.08 -3.33
C LEU A 69 0.02 18.25 -3.15
N VAL A 70 0.63 18.75 -4.24
CA VAL A 70 1.50 19.92 -4.19
C VAL A 70 0.69 21.16 -3.84
N ARG A 71 -0.46 21.40 -4.47
CA ARG A 71 -1.39 22.50 -4.17
C ARG A 71 -1.82 22.50 -2.71
N ASP A 72 -2.07 21.33 -2.14
CA ASP A 72 -2.49 21.15 -0.75
C ASP A 72 -1.30 21.22 0.25
N GLY A 73 -0.08 21.49 -0.22
CA GLY A 73 1.11 21.59 0.62
C GLY A 73 1.57 20.27 1.24
N LEU A 74 1.16 19.13 0.67
CA LEU A 74 1.49 17.79 1.16
C LEU A 74 2.71 17.19 0.45
N LEU A 75 2.99 17.63 -0.78
CA LEU A 75 4.20 17.33 -1.55
C LEU A 75 4.92 18.61 -1.96
N GLU A 76 6.20 18.47 -2.16
CA GLU A 76 7.06 19.50 -2.79
C GLU A 76 7.82 18.88 -3.96
N ARG A 77 8.14 19.72 -4.96
CA ARG A 77 8.99 19.38 -6.08
C ARG A 77 10.37 19.94 -5.82
N GLY A 78 11.37 19.08 -5.75
CA GLY A 78 12.77 19.47 -5.66
C GLY A 78 13.49 19.27 -6.99
N PRO A 79 14.77 19.72 -7.08
CA PRO A 79 15.62 19.40 -8.20
C PRO A 79 15.83 17.88 -8.25
N GLY A 80 15.62 17.30 -9.42
CA GLY A 80 15.91 15.89 -9.69
C GLY A 80 17.38 15.67 -10.07
N PRO A 81 17.78 14.43 -10.38
CA PRO A 81 19.14 14.07 -10.75
C PRO A 81 19.59 14.74 -12.06
N ASP A 82 18.68 15.18 -12.89
CA ASP A 82 18.95 15.95 -14.09
C ASP A 82 18.07 17.23 -14.15
N ARG A 83 18.42 18.19 -15.05
CA ARG A 83 17.72 19.46 -15.16
C ARG A 83 16.26 19.37 -15.61
N ARG A 84 15.81 18.21 -16.11
CA ARG A 84 14.46 17.96 -16.63
C ARG A 84 13.61 17.10 -15.69
N SER A 85 14.23 16.49 -14.70
CA SER A 85 13.52 15.67 -13.71
C SER A 85 13.25 16.45 -12.43
N HIS A 86 12.13 16.15 -11.79
CA HIS A 86 11.78 16.70 -10.49
C HIS A 86 11.64 15.56 -9.50
N ASP A 87 12.33 15.69 -8.38
CA ASP A 87 12.15 14.83 -7.22
C ASP A 87 10.89 15.23 -6.47
N LEU A 88 10.06 14.25 -6.19
CA LEU A 88 8.87 14.43 -5.36
C LEU A 88 9.19 14.03 -3.92
N ARG A 89 8.92 14.94 -3.00
CA ARG A 89 9.18 14.72 -1.57
C ARG A 89 7.96 15.09 -0.73
N PRO A 90 7.51 14.23 0.20
CA PRO A 90 6.47 14.62 1.13
C PRO A 90 6.97 15.72 2.06
N THR A 91 6.15 16.77 2.25
CA THR A 91 6.37 17.78 3.29
C THR A 91 6.20 17.15 4.69
N SER A 92 6.49 17.91 5.74
CA SER A 92 6.20 17.48 7.10
C SER A 92 4.71 17.16 7.31
N ALA A 93 3.81 17.92 6.68
CA ALA A 93 2.37 17.67 6.69
C ALA A 93 2.02 16.39 5.92
N GLY A 94 2.62 16.18 4.73
CA GLY A 94 2.44 14.95 3.95
C GLY A 94 2.89 13.71 4.70
N ARG A 95 4.05 13.75 5.35
CA ARG A 95 4.53 12.62 6.19
C ARG A 95 3.62 12.34 7.39
N ARG A 96 3.05 13.37 8.02
CA ARG A 96 2.07 13.18 9.09
C ARG A 96 0.79 12.53 8.55
N MET A 97 0.31 12.97 7.39
CA MET A 97 -0.87 12.39 6.74
C MET A 97 -0.63 10.91 6.39
N ALA A 98 0.52 10.56 5.78
CA ALA A 98 0.88 9.18 5.50
C ALA A 98 0.84 8.29 6.76
N ARG A 99 1.47 8.74 7.87
CA ARG A 99 1.44 7.99 9.13
C ARG A 99 0.04 7.81 9.69
N ARG A 100 -0.79 8.88 9.69
CA ARG A 100 -2.19 8.78 10.15
C ARG A 100 -2.98 7.78 9.32
N ALA A 101 -2.80 7.77 8.00
CA ALA A 101 -3.47 6.83 7.11
C ALA A 101 -3.04 5.38 7.37
N LEU A 102 -1.74 5.11 7.61
CA LEU A 102 -1.26 3.78 7.97
C LEU A 102 -1.84 3.31 9.32
N THR A 103 -1.92 4.19 10.30
CA THR A 103 -2.57 3.91 11.59
C THR A 103 -4.06 3.61 11.38
N ALA A 104 -4.78 4.48 10.66
CA ALA A 104 -6.20 4.29 10.37
C ALA A 104 -6.48 2.97 9.65
N ARG A 105 -5.65 2.61 8.68
CA ARG A 105 -5.70 1.32 8.00
C ARG A 105 -5.57 0.15 8.99
N THR A 106 -4.58 0.21 9.87
CA THR A 106 -4.34 -0.85 10.87
C THR A 106 -5.53 -0.98 11.81
N GLU A 107 -6.04 0.14 12.32
CA GLU A 107 -7.18 0.15 13.24
C GLU A 107 -8.48 -0.30 12.57
N ALA A 108 -8.70 0.01 11.28
CA ALA A 108 -9.85 -0.46 10.54
C ALA A 108 -9.86 -1.98 10.33
N LEU A 109 -8.69 -2.59 10.12
CA LEU A 109 -8.57 -4.04 9.90
C LEU A 109 -8.44 -4.85 11.19
N ARG A 110 -7.98 -4.24 12.27
CA ARG A 110 -7.77 -4.91 13.56
C ARG A 110 -9.00 -5.70 14.07
N PRO A 111 -10.24 -5.17 14.01
CA PRO A 111 -11.42 -5.91 14.48
C PRO A 111 -11.68 -7.21 13.72
N LEU A 112 -11.29 -7.28 12.44
CA LEU A 112 -11.46 -8.49 11.62
C LEU A 112 -10.58 -9.64 12.13
N VAL A 113 -9.35 -9.31 12.54
CA VAL A 113 -8.37 -10.29 13.06
C VAL A 113 -8.60 -10.58 14.55
N ALA A 114 -9.06 -9.59 15.32
CA ALA A 114 -9.25 -9.72 16.77
C ALA A 114 -10.34 -10.74 17.16
N ARG A 115 -11.26 -11.05 16.25
CA ARG A 115 -12.33 -12.06 16.47
C ARG A 115 -11.83 -13.50 16.37
N LEU A 116 -10.65 -13.72 15.83
CA LEU A 116 -10.08 -15.05 15.65
C LEU A 116 -9.44 -15.54 16.96
N ASP A 117 -9.60 -16.82 17.27
CA ASP A 117 -8.83 -17.49 18.29
C ASP A 117 -7.35 -17.65 17.87
N ALA A 118 -6.48 -18.09 18.76
CA ALA A 118 -5.06 -18.16 18.49
C ALA A 118 -4.69 -19.12 17.33
N PRO A 119 -5.25 -20.36 17.25
CA PRO A 119 -4.99 -21.26 16.12
C PRO A 119 -5.46 -20.68 14.77
N SER A 120 -6.68 -20.13 14.70
CA SER A 120 -7.21 -19.53 13.47
C SER A 120 -6.40 -18.30 13.01
N ARG A 121 -5.92 -17.50 13.97
CA ARG A 121 -5.06 -16.35 13.69
C ARG A 121 -3.72 -16.78 13.10
N ALA A 122 -3.10 -17.83 13.67
CA ALA A 122 -1.85 -18.37 13.16
C ALA A 122 -2.03 -18.96 11.75
N GLY A 123 -3.10 -19.73 11.52
CA GLY A 123 -3.43 -20.27 10.20
C GLY A 123 -3.68 -19.19 9.14
N LEU A 124 -4.44 -18.15 9.49
CA LEU A 124 -4.66 -16.99 8.62
C LEU A 124 -3.33 -16.29 8.31
N GLY A 125 -2.45 -16.11 9.31
CA GLY A 125 -1.13 -15.50 9.12
C GLY A 125 -0.31 -16.25 8.10
N ALA A 126 -0.14 -17.56 8.27
CA ALA A 126 0.60 -18.41 7.33
C ALA A 126 -0.02 -18.39 5.92
N GLY A 127 -1.34 -18.46 5.81
CA GLY A 127 -2.04 -18.41 4.54
C GLY A 127 -1.86 -17.06 3.82
N LEU A 128 -1.92 -15.95 4.56
CA LEU A 128 -1.70 -14.60 4.00
C LEU A 128 -0.24 -14.39 3.59
N GLU A 129 0.75 -14.90 4.34
CA GLU A 129 2.15 -14.82 3.95
C GLU A 129 2.41 -15.55 2.63
N ALA A 130 1.88 -16.77 2.47
CA ALA A 130 1.99 -17.55 1.24
C ALA A 130 1.27 -16.86 0.08
N LEU A 131 0.03 -16.38 0.29
CA LEU A 131 -0.75 -15.68 -0.72
C LEU A 131 -0.03 -14.40 -1.18
N VAL A 132 0.37 -13.55 -0.24
CA VAL A 132 1.06 -12.27 -0.56
C VAL A 132 2.37 -12.53 -1.28
N GLY A 133 3.13 -13.56 -0.88
CA GLY A 133 4.38 -13.96 -1.54
C GLY A 133 4.21 -14.31 -3.01
N GLY A 134 3.04 -14.80 -3.42
CA GLY A 134 2.71 -15.13 -4.82
C GLY A 134 2.05 -14.00 -5.62
N LEU A 135 1.83 -12.79 -5.04
CA LEU A 135 1.11 -11.72 -5.74
C LEU A 135 1.96 -10.88 -6.72
N ALA A 136 3.26 -11.05 -6.71
CA ALA A 136 4.14 -10.29 -7.60
C ALA A 136 5.40 -11.07 -7.94
N ASP A 137 5.77 -11.05 -9.23
CA ASP A 137 6.96 -11.71 -9.75
C ASP A 137 8.11 -10.72 -10.00
N ASP A 138 7.82 -9.42 -9.92
CA ASP A 138 8.78 -8.36 -10.14
C ASP A 138 8.65 -7.21 -9.14
N ARG A 139 9.68 -6.33 -9.13
CA ARG A 139 9.70 -5.18 -8.23
C ARG A 139 8.56 -4.18 -8.46
N PRO A 140 8.17 -3.80 -9.67
CA PRO A 140 7.01 -2.92 -9.91
C PRO A 140 5.71 -3.50 -9.34
N GLY A 141 5.44 -4.79 -9.55
CA GLY A 141 4.27 -5.50 -9.02
C GLY A 141 4.28 -5.53 -7.49
N ALA A 142 5.44 -5.82 -6.88
CA ALA A 142 5.59 -5.79 -5.41
C ALA A 142 5.33 -4.39 -4.84
N LEU A 143 5.86 -3.33 -5.46
CA LEU A 143 5.61 -1.96 -5.02
C LEU A 143 4.13 -1.55 -5.19
N HIS A 144 3.47 -2.01 -6.25
CA HIS A 144 2.03 -1.82 -6.44
C HIS A 144 1.22 -2.52 -5.34
N THR A 145 1.50 -3.78 -5.08
CA THR A 145 0.85 -4.58 -4.03
C THR A 145 1.04 -3.94 -2.66
N CYS A 146 2.26 -3.46 -2.36
CA CYS A 146 2.63 -2.88 -1.08
C CYS A 146 2.41 -1.36 -0.97
N ARG A 147 1.68 -0.72 -1.92
CA ARG A 147 1.53 0.76 -1.98
C ARG A 147 0.98 1.43 -0.72
N LEU A 148 0.26 0.67 0.12
CA LEU A 148 -0.29 1.11 1.42
C LEU A 148 0.28 0.32 2.60
N CYS A 149 1.44 -0.33 2.45
CA CYS A 149 2.03 -1.14 3.50
C CYS A 149 2.80 -0.29 4.52
N ASP A 150 2.59 -0.55 5.80
CA ASP A 150 3.52 -0.10 6.83
C ASP A 150 4.70 -1.07 6.89
N ARG A 151 5.79 -0.69 6.20
CA ARG A 151 7.00 -1.53 6.12
C ARG A 151 7.64 -1.80 7.47
N LYS A 152 7.51 -0.89 8.44
CA LYS A 152 8.07 -1.07 9.78
C LYS A 152 7.40 -2.24 10.50
N ILE A 153 6.09 -2.43 10.27
CA ILE A 153 5.34 -3.53 10.85
C ILE A 153 5.49 -4.78 9.97
N CYS A 154 5.26 -4.66 8.66
CA CYS A 154 5.24 -5.80 7.75
C CYS A 154 6.60 -6.50 7.61
N CYS A 155 7.70 -5.74 7.66
CA CYS A 155 9.05 -6.30 7.55
C CYS A 155 9.69 -6.64 8.91
N ALA A 156 8.95 -6.49 10.03
CA ALA A 156 9.41 -6.96 11.33
C ALA A 156 9.27 -8.50 11.42
N GLY A 157 10.15 -9.15 12.16
CA GLY A 157 10.13 -10.61 12.32
C GLY A 157 10.69 -11.36 11.10
N PRO A 158 9.92 -12.24 10.44
CA PRO A 158 10.43 -13.08 9.34
C PRO A 158 10.78 -12.31 8.06
N GLY A 159 10.41 -11.02 7.98
CA GLY A 159 10.65 -10.19 6.81
C GLY A 159 9.43 -10.03 5.89
N CYS A 160 9.64 -9.33 4.78
CA CYS A 160 8.57 -9.10 3.80
C CYS A 160 8.33 -10.35 2.94
N PRO A 161 7.09 -10.85 2.79
CA PRO A 161 6.81 -11.97 1.88
C PRO A 161 7.23 -11.72 0.42
N LEU A 162 7.30 -10.46 0.00
CA LEU A 162 7.73 -10.04 -1.34
C LEU A 162 9.21 -9.63 -1.43
N GLN A 163 10.04 -9.91 -0.41
CA GLN A 163 11.45 -9.50 -0.45
C GLN A 163 12.27 -10.15 -1.57
N HIS A 164 11.83 -11.29 -2.10
CA HIS A 164 12.47 -11.96 -3.24
C HIS A 164 12.37 -11.16 -4.55
N THR A 165 11.41 -10.22 -4.65
CA THR A 165 11.22 -9.33 -5.81
C THR A 165 11.81 -7.95 -5.61
N VAL A 166 12.27 -7.63 -4.38
CA VAL A 166 12.83 -6.32 -4.01
C VAL A 166 14.22 -6.56 -3.42
N PRO A 167 15.30 -6.43 -4.20
CA PRO A 167 16.66 -6.55 -3.70
C PRO A 167 17.01 -5.45 -2.68
#